data_91e9b950c7c2f1cdab045d6b9f981206
#
_entry.id   91e9b950c7c2f1cdab045d6b9f981206
#
_cell.length_a   1.000
_cell.length_b   1.000
_cell.length_c   1.000
_cell.angle_alpha   90.00
_cell.angle_beta   90.00
_cell.angle_gamma   90.00
#
_symmetry.space_group_name_H-M   'P 1'
#
loop_
_entity.id
_entity.type
_entity.pdbx_description
1 polymer ?
#
loop_
_entity_poly.entity_id
_entity_poly.type
_entity_poly.pdbx_seq_one_letter_code
_entity_poly.pdbx_strand_id
1 'polypeptide(L)'
;MEIDFFMPNILPPKTFPSMYQEQLHRIQQKLAQAKAADKDLEVFGASSHKYHLNPPVSEAEVLAFEEKYGVSLPDDYRAFVQTIGDANAQKLDTMAGPYYGLYAFGTQVNDLLYKGSETCLKAPCALSPDMTQEEWEALSDPHFEDEDDFEDEEEVETTETEEEYTRQCGKVFGGLLPLGSQGCADYHALVLTGPYAGRIVNVNWDLLKPVFAFETNFLDWYEHYLDEVISGQLIDDRFTWFGYYRGEAAEVLLNEYEHTTDRKTQTDCLEGVYHKKLPLEPALLDKIEKLITLNNEDRDFLIEILSQSSYERAKPYLQDLVTEKPNKVFRYIWWYAQDHCADWVPVVKELLPSITDEEAFDFATYLLREGDDNFEEVILPFTDDANPQIRRTAYYTLGKSKKREQYLDTFIKGLQESDSKVLNKVIQALYKVKDKRLLPYYKQIAKRFSKDENYILSNLEPRLAYFGLTIEEARK
;
A
#
# COMPACT_ATOMS: atom_id res chain seq x y z
N MET A 1 -15.74 62.71 -30.99
CA MET A 1 -14.80 61.64 -30.72
C MET A 1 -15.55 60.70 -29.75
N GLU A 2 -16.33 59.80 -30.34
CA GLU A 2 -17.10 58.79 -29.64
C GLU A 2 -16.13 57.69 -29.18
N ILE A 3 -16.13 57.43 -27.90
CA ILE A 3 -15.35 56.32 -27.31
C ILE A 3 -16.29 55.13 -27.31
N ASP A 4 -16.10 54.20 -28.27
CA ASP A 4 -16.73 52.89 -28.26
C ASP A 4 -16.25 52.11 -27.04
N PHE A 5 -17.14 51.92 -26.09
CA PHE A 5 -16.94 50.95 -25.00
C PHE A 5 -17.12 49.54 -25.56
N PHE A 6 -16.01 48.87 -25.83
CA PHE A 6 -16.03 47.42 -26.08
C PHE A 6 -16.48 46.76 -24.76
N MET A 7 -17.74 46.36 -24.69
CA MET A 7 -18.18 45.39 -23.68
C MET A 7 -17.62 44.01 -24.08
N PRO A 8 -16.92 43.33 -23.20
CA PRO A 8 -16.51 41.96 -23.50
C PRO A 8 -17.77 41.13 -23.68
N ASN A 9 -17.82 40.33 -24.77
CA ASN A 9 -18.85 39.32 -25.00
C ASN A 9 -18.81 38.32 -23.85
N ILE A 10 -19.65 38.50 -22.84
CA ILE A 10 -19.87 37.50 -21.78
C ILE A 10 -20.65 36.38 -22.46
N LEU A 11 -19.95 35.32 -22.83
CA LEU A 11 -20.59 34.09 -23.28
C LEU A 11 -21.56 33.64 -22.16
N PRO A 12 -22.80 33.23 -22.52
CA PRO A 12 -23.70 32.69 -21.50
C PRO A 12 -23.07 31.47 -20.83
N PRO A 13 -23.27 31.31 -19.51
CA PRO A 13 -22.71 30.17 -18.79
C PRO A 13 -23.14 28.86 -19.47
N LYS A 14 -22.21 27.93 -19.65
CA LYS A 14 -22.47 26.61 -20.24
C LYS A 14 -23.52 25.90 -19.38
N THR A 15 -24.67 25.59 -19.95
CA THR A 15 -25.71 24.81 -19.22
C THR A 15 -25.30 23.35 -19.23
N PHE A 16 -25.04 22.80 -18.05
CA PHE A 16 -24.74 21.40 -17.90
C PHE A 16 -25.99 20.51 -18.07
N PRO A 17 -25.82 19.25 -18.51
CA PRO A 17 -26.91 18.27 -18.53
C PRO A 17 -27.63 18.17 -17.19
N SER A 18 -28.94 17.91 -17.21
CA SER A 18 -29.76 17.83 -15.97
C SER A 18 -29.24 16.76 -14.99
N MET A 19 -28.66 15.69 -15.50
CA MET A 19 -28.08 14.62 -14.69
C MET A 19 -26.94 15.12 -13.78
N TYR A 20 -26.06 15.99 -14.29
CA TYR A 20 -25.00 16.59 -13.47
C TYR A 20 -25.56 17.53 -12.41
N GLN A 21 -26.60 18.29 -12.73
CA GLN A 21 -27.22 19.19 -11.75
C GLN A 21 -27.83 18.43 -10.57
N GLU A 22 -28.52 17.32 -10.81
CA GLU A 22 -29.07 16.46 -9.76
C GLU A 22 -27.95 15.83 -8.92
N GLN A 23 -26.88 15.35 -9.55
CA GLN A 23 -25.73 14.76 -8.86
C GLN A 23 -24.98 15.79 -8.03
N LEU A 24 -24.71 16.98 -8.56
CA LEU A 24 -24.06 18.07 -7.84
C LEU A 24 -24.87 18.50 -6.63
N HIS A 25 -26.22 18.50 -6.73
CA HIS A 25 -27.09 18.78 -5.59
C HIS A 25 -26.95 17.68 -4.50
N ARG A 26 -26.90 16.40 -4.89
CA ARG A 26 -26.65 15.30 -3.92
C ARG A 26 -25.28 15.44 -3.27
N ILE A 27 -24.25 15.73 -4.04
CA ILE A 27 -22.86 15.97 -3.54
C ILE A 27 -22.86 17.07 -2.50
N GLN A 28 -23.52 18.20 -2.74
CA GLN A 28 -23.62 19.31 -1.75
C GLN A 28 -24.27 18.84 -0.43
N GLN A 29 -25.32 18.02 -0.51
CA GLN A 29 -25.96 17.44 0.67
C GLN A 29 -25.05 16.44 1.40
N LYS A 30 -24.40 15.57 0.65
CA LYS A 30 -23.48 14.57 1.18
C LYS A 30 -22.23 15.18 1.82
N LEU A 31 -21.71 16.30 1.31
CA LEU A 31 -20.61 17.01 1.96
C LEU A 31 -20.94 17.45 3.40
N ALA A 32 -22.14 17.95 3.62
CA ALA A 32 -22.58 18.30 4.97
C ALA A 32 -22.75 17.05 5.87
N GLN A 33 -23.21 15.94 5.30
CA GLN A 33 -23.37 14.66 6.02
C GLN A 33 -21.99 14.04 6.33
N ALA A 34 -21.06 14.03 5.38
CA ALA A 34 -19.70 13.55 5.58
C ALA A 34 -18.98 14.31 6.70
N LYS A 35 -19.06 15.64 6.67
CA LYS A 35 -18.52 16.48 7.77
C LYS A 35 -19.16 16.17 9.13
N ALA A 36 -20.44 15.83 9.16
CA ALA A 36 -21.13 15.47 10.40
C ALA A 36 -20.78 14.04 10.87
N ALA A 37 -20.53 13.13 9.93
CA ALA A 37 -20.11 11.76 10.22
C ALA A 37 -18.68 11.73 10.77
N ASP A 38 -17.76 12.48 10.17
CA ASP A 38 -16.35 12.58 10.58
C ASP A 38 -16.05 13.88 11.33
N LYS A 39 -16.79 14.11 12.40
CA LYS A 39 -16.67 15.34 13.24
C LYS A 39 -15.31 15.47 13.93
N ASP A 40 -14.69 14.33 14.23
CA ASP A 40 -13.42 14.26 14.95
C ASP A 40 -12.21 14.21 14.00
N LEU A 41 -12.45 14.26 12.68
CA LEU A 41 -11.46 14.24 11.60
C LEU A 41 -10.55 12.99 11.63
N GLU A 42 -11.16 11.83 11.83
CA GLU A 42 -10.50 10.52 11.91
C GLU A 42 -10.24 9.92 10.51
N VAL A 43 -10.96 10.37 9.47
CA VAL A 43 -10.65 9.99 8.09
C VAL A 43 -9.24 10.46 7.73
N PHE A 44 -8.44 9.57 7.13
CA PHE A 44 -7.05 9.87 6.81
C PHE A 44 -6.94 11.14 5.95
N GLY A 45 -6.14 12.10 6.41
CA GLY A 45 -5.92 13.38 5.75
C GLY A 45 -7.00 14.44 5.96
N ALA A 46 -8.19 14.09 6.48
CA ALA A 46 -9.31 15.04 6.69
C ALA A 46 -8.94 16.25 7.55
N SER A 47 -7.98 16.11 8.46
CA SER A 47 -7.49 17.22 9.27
C SER A 47 -6.87 18.35 8.44
N SER A 48 -6.41 18.09 7.21
CA SER A 48 -5.84 19.10 6.31
C SER A 48 -6.91 19.99 5.71
N HIS A 49 -8.00 19.43 5.19
CA HIS A 49 -9.05 20.21 4.50
C HIS A 49 -10.29 20.47 5.39
N LYS A 50 -10.54 19.68 6.45
CA LYS A 50 -11.65 19.82 7.41
C LYS A 50 -13.03 19.97 6.73
N TYR A 51 -13.19 19.29 5.60
CA TYR A 51 -14.37 19.39 4.73
C TYR A 51 -14.72 20.80 4.28
N HIS A 52 -13.71 21.71 4.20
CA HIS A 52 -13.91 23.04 3.65
C HIS A 52 -13.93 23.02 2.12
N LEU A 53 -14.68 23.93 1.54
CA LEU A 53 -14.73 24.16 0.10
C LEU A 53 -14.19 25.55 -0.21
N ASN A 54 -13.52 25.65 -1.33
CA ASN A 54 -13.24 26.95 -1.97
C ASN A 54 -14.48 27.45 -2.73
N PRO A 55 -14.58 28.74 -3.07
CA PRO A 55 -15.66 29.26 -3.91
C PRO A 55 -15.69 28.58 -5.29
N PRO A 56 -16.83 28.58 -6.00
CA PRO A 56 -16.91 28.14 -7.38
C PRO A 56 -15.98 28.91 -8.32
N VAL A 57 -15.38 28.17 -9.27
CA VAL A 57 -14.54 28.73 -10.33
C VAL A 57 -15.40 29.42 -11.39
N SER A 58 -15.03 30.61 -11.81
CA SER A 58 -15.74 31.29 -12.90
C SER A 58 -15.49 30.66 -14.26
N GLU A 59 -16.42 30.83 -15.20
CA GLU A 59 -16.25 30.39 -16.60
C GLU A 59 -14.98 31.00 -17.22
N ALA A 60 -14.68 32.27 -16.91
CA ALA A 60 -13.50 32.93 -17.44
C ALA A 60 -12.18 32.29 -16.95
N GLU A 61 -12.13 31.85 -15.70
CA GLU A 61 -10.97 31.15 -15.14
C GLU A 61 -10.79 29.78 -15.79
N VAL A 62 -11.88 29.04 -16.00
CA VAL A 62 -11.84 27.74 -16.68
C VAL A 62 -11.34 27.89 -18.10
N LEU A 63 -11.89 28.86 -18.88
CA LEU A 63 -11.45 29.12 -20.25
C LEU A 63 -9.99 29.55 -20.33
N ALA A 64 -9.54 30.38 -19.39
CA ALA A 64 -8.15 30.83 -19.33
C ALA A 64 -7.20 29.64 -19.03
N PHE A 65 -7.61 28.68 -18.19
CA PHE A 65 -6.87 27.46 -17.92
C PHE A 65 -6.79 26.57 -19.17
N GLU A 66 -7.93 26.31 -19.82
CA GLU A 66 -7.99 25.50 -21.05
C GLU A 66 -7.15 26.11 -22.19
N GLU A 67 -7.19 27.43 -22.36
CA GLU A 67 -6.37 28.13 -23.34
C GLU A 67 -4.88 28.05 -23.00
N LYS A 68 -4.52 28.32 -21.74
CA LYS A 68 -3.12 28.32 -21.27
C LYS A 68 -2.43 26.98 -21.51
N TYR A 69 -3.12 25.87 -21.20
CA TYR A 69 -2.52 24.54 -21.25
C TYR A 69 -2.88 23.76 -22.53
N GLY A 70 -3.79 24.30 -23.37
CA GLY A 70 -4.23 23.69 -24.63
C GLY A 70 -5.01 22.39 -24.41
N VAL A 71 -5.82 22.33 -23.35
CA VAL A 71 -6.64 21.17 -22.96
C VAL A 71 -8.12 21.54 -22.91
N SER A 72 -8.98 20.51 -22.82
CA SER A 72 -10.39 20.68 -22.49
C SER A 72 -10.70 19.87 -21.25
N LEU A 73 -11.32 20.49 -20.24
CA LEU A 73 -11.73 19.78 -19.04
C LEU A 73 -12.91 18.84 -19.34
N PRO A 74 -12.93 17.63 -18.76
CA PRO A 74 -14.12 16.79 -18.76
C PRO A 74 -15.33 17.54 -18.20
N ASP A 75 -16.50 17.36 -18.84
CA ASP A 75 -17.70 18.16 -18.53
C ASP A 75 -18.19 18.00 -17.09
N ASP A 76 -18.04 16.82 -16.50
CA ASP A 76 -18.38 16.51 -15.12
C ASP A 76 -17.45 17.21 -14.12
N TYR A 77 -16.13 17.19 -14.33
CA TYR A 77 -15.17 17.93 -13.50
C TYR A 77 -15.36 19.43 -13.65
N ARG A 78 -15.57 19.92 -14.87
CA ARG A 78 -15.90 21.32 -15.13
C ARG A 78 -17.16 21.74 -14.37
N ALA A 79 -18.22 20.92 -14.40
CA ALA A 79 -19.45 21.19 -13.67
C ALA A 79 -19.21 21.23 -12.14
N PHE A 80 -18.36 20.35 -11.61
CA PHE A 80 -17.99 20.32 -10.20
C PHE A 80 -17.29 21.63 -9.79
N VAL A 81 -16.20 22.01 -10.44
CA VAL A 81 -15.42 23.20 -10.04
C VAL A 81 -16.22 24.50 -10.16
N GLN A 82 -17.18 24.55 -11.09
CA GLN A 82 -18.05 25.73 -11.29
C GLN A 82 -19.28 25.77 -10.38
N THR A 83 -19.62 24.66 -9.70
CA THR A 83 -20.86 24.59 -8.89
C THR A 83 -20.57 24.32 -7.41
N ILE A 84 -19.68 23.39 -7.11
CA ILE A 84 -19.32 23.01 -5.73
C ILE A 84 -18.27 23.97 -5.19
N GLY A 85 -17.26 24.24 -5.98
CA GLY A 85 -16.18 25.13 -5.66
C GLY A 85 -14.82 24.49 -5.88
N ASP A 86 -13.84 25.33 -6.11
CA ASP A 86 -12.41 24.99 -6.11
C ASP A 86 -11.54 26.23 -6.44
N ALA A 87 -12.12 27.41 -6.52
CA ALA A 87 -11.37 28.62 -6.83
C ALA A 87 -10.38 28.98 -5.70
N ASN A 88 -9.16 29.31 -6.06
CA ASN A 88 -8.10 29.70 -5.11
C ASN A 88 -8.32 31.12 -4.53
N ALA A 89 -9.56 31.46 -4.13
CA ALA A 89 -9.91 32.79 -3.64
C ALA A 89 -9.60 33.01 -2.15
N GLN A 90 -9.51 31.92 -1.36
CA GLN A 90 -9.31 31.98 0.11
C GLN A 90 -7.98 31.38 0.59
N LYS A 91 -7.08 31.03 -0.31
CA LYS A 91 -5.75 30.46 0.02
C LYS A 91 -5.77 29.15 0.86
N LEU A 92 -6.81 28.34 0.71
CA LEU A 92 -6.71 26.96 1.11
C LEU A 92 -5.98 26.22 -0.01
N ASP A 93 -4.84 25.63 0.32
CA ASP A 93 -4.05 24.84 -0.66
C ASP A 93 -4.83 23.61 -1.14
N THR A 94 -5.67 23.07 -0.25
CA THR A 94 -6.56 21.93 -0.54
C THR A 94 -7.97 22.16 -0.01
N MET A 95 -8.97 21.56 -0.65
CA MET A 95 -10.36 21.53 -0.21
C MET A 95 -10.84 20.11 0.05
N ALA A 96 -12.10 19.97 0.53
CA ALA A 96 -12.71 18.67 0.82
C ALA A 96 -12.53 17.66 -0.32
N GLY A 97 -11.97 16.51 -0.02
CA GLY A 97 -11.68 15.43 -0.96
C GLY A 97 -10.98 14.27 -0.27
N PRO A 98 -10.75 13.15 -0.97
CA PRO A 98 -10.01 12.03 -0.44
C PRO A 98 -8.60 12.42 0.04
N TYR A 99 -8.08 11.69 1.02
CA TYR A 99 -6.75 11.88 1.57
C TYR A 99 -6.53 13.33 2.06
N TYR A 100 -5.49 14.01 1.61
CA TYR A 100 -5.19 15.40 1.99
C TYR A 100 -6.07 16.45 1.29
N GLY A 101 -7.04 15.98 0.49
CA GLY A 101 -8.02 16.81 -0.21
C GLY A 101 -7.65 17.13 -1.65
N LEU A 102 -8.56 17.82 -2.34
CA LEU A 102 -8.33 18.26 -3.71
C LEU A 102 -7.53 19.58 -3.72
N TYR A 103 -6.59 19.69 -4.64
CA TYR A 103 -5.87 20.95 -4.91
C TYR A 103 -6.81 22.02 -5.44
N ALA A 104 -6.57 23.26 -5.04
CA ALA A 104 -7.30 24.39 -5.60
C ALA A 104 -7.07 24.50 -7.12
N PHE A 105 -8.13 24.76 -7.87
CA PHE A 105 -8.14 24.77 -9.33
C PHE A 105 -6.98 25.58 -9.93
N GLY A 106 -6.26 24.96 -10.86
CA GLY A 106 -5.14 25.58 -11.55
C GLY A 106 -3.87 25.77 -10.71
N THR A 107 -3.86 25.28 -9.46
CA THR A 107 -2.66 25.18 -8.64
C THR A 107 -2.05 23.80 -8.76
N GLN A 108 -0.80 23.62 -8.32
CA GLN A 108 -0.10 22.34 -8.27
C GLN A 108 -0.16 21.51 -9.58
N VAL A 109 -0.30 22.21 -10.73
CA VAL A 109 -0.43 21.58 -12.05
C VAL A 109 0.83 20.79 -12.43
N ASN A 110 1.96 21.14 -11.82
CA ASN A 110 3.27 20.53 -12.00
C ASN A 110 3.70 19.68 -10.79
N ASP A 111 2.78 19.35 -9.88
CA ASP A 111 3.08 18.54 -8.69
C ASP A 111 3.22 17.05 -9.02
N LEU A 112 2.82 16.64 -10.21
CA LEU A 112 3.01 15.32 -10.71
C LEU A 112 4.41 15.18 -11.30
N LEU A 113 5.43 15.03 -10.40
CA LEU A 113 6.65 14.31 -10.68
C LEU A 113 7.81 15.06 -11.30
N TYR A 114 7.62 16.19 -11.99
CA TYR A 114 8.73 16.76 -12.72
C TYR A 114 8.49 18.24 -13.02
N LYS A 115 9.55 18.97 -13.03
CA LYS A 115 9.55 20.38 -13.35
C LYS A 115 9.15 20.59 -14.80
N GLY A 116 8.09 21.36 -15.03
CA GLY A 116 7.56 21.61 -16.37
C GLY A 116 6.54 20.59 -16.86
N SER A 117 5.99 19.75 -15.98
CA SER A 117 4.97 18.76 -16.32
C SER A 117 3.70 19.37 -16.93
N GLU A 118 3.39 20.61 -16.60
CA GLU A 118 2.26 21.35 -17.18
C GLU A 118 2.31 21.43 -18.72
N THR A 119 3.48 21.31 -19.31
CA THR A 119 3.62 21.25 -20.77
C THR A 119 3.08 19.97 -21.38
N CYS A 120 2.98 18.90 -20.57
CA CYS A 120 2.54 17.58 -20.98
C CYS A 120 1.03 17.36 -20.78
N LEU A 121 0.29 18.30 -20.18
CA LEU A 121 -1.16 18.13 -19.93
C LEU A 121 -1.96 17.82 -21.20
N LYS A 122 -1.54 18.35 -22.36
CA LYS A 122 -2.18 18.12 -23.65
C LYS A 122 -1.68 16.87 -24.38
N ALA A 123 -0.67 16.20 -23.85
CA ALA A 123 -0.16 14.97 -24.46
C ALA A 123 -1.19 13.84 -24.35
N PRO A 124 -1.21 12.87 -25.27
CA PRO A 124 -2.05 11.69 -25.11
C PRO A 124 -1.68 10.92 -23.83
N CYS A 125 -2.68 10.60 -23.01
CA CYS A 125 -2.47 9.73 -21.85
C CYS A 125 -2.16 8.31 -22.34
N ALA A 126 -1.03 7.77 -21.88
CA ALA A 126 -0.57 6.42 -22.23
C ALA A 126 -1.17 5.33 -21.35
N LEU A 127 -1.77 5.71 -20.21
CA LEU A 127 -2.26 4.77 -19.20
C LEU A 127 -3.62 4.19 -19.57
N SER A 128 -3.85 2.93 -19.20
CA SER A 128 -5.14 2.26 -19.36
C SER A 128 -5.50 1.44 -18.10
N PRO A 129 -6.80 1.24 -17.81
CA PRO A 129 -7.24 0.42 -16.67
C PRO A 129 -6.82 -1.05 -16.76
N ASP A 130 -6.57 -1.54 -17.98
CA ASP A 130 -6.23 -2.93 -18.25
C ASP A 130 -4.73 -3.13 -18.56
N MET A 131 -3.90 -2.09 -18.30
CA MET A 131 -2.45 -2.15 -18.49
C MET A 131 -1.84 -3.27 -17.64
N THR A 132 -1.10 -4.18 -18.28
CA THR A 132 -0.37 -5.24 -17.59
C THR A 132 0.87 -4.70 -16.90
N GLN A 133 1.49 -5.52 -16.05
CA GLN A 133 2.75 -5.14 -15.39
C GLN A 133 3.86 -4.98 -16.44
N GLU A 134 3.95 -5.90 -17.42
CA GLU A 134 4.95 -5.84 -18.48
C GLU A 134 4.77 -4.58 -19.38
N GLU A 135 3.52 -4.19 -19.68
CA GLU A 135 3.24 -2.96 -20.44
C GLU A 135 3.65 -1.72 -19.64
N TRP A 136 3.44 -1.75 -18.32
CA TRP A 136 3.86 -0.68 -17.44
C TRP A 136 5.38 -0.57 -17.37
N GLU A 137 6.09 -1.66 -17.13
CA GLU A 137 7.56 -1.72 -17.11
C GLU A 137 8.15 -1.23 -18.43
N ALA A 138 7.58 -1.67 -19.57
CA ALA A 138 8.00 -1.19 -20.88
C ALA A 138 7.75 0.31 -21.14
N LEU A 139 6.75 0.92 -20.46
CA LEU A 139 6.43 2.34 -20.56
C LEU A 139 7.25 3.19 -19.59
N SER A 140 7.37 2.73 -18.33
CA SER A 140 7.95 3.50 -17.23
C SER A 140 9.47 3.50 -17.27
N ASP A 141 10.09 2.39 -17.66
CA ASP A 141 11.52 2.31 -17.82
C ASP A 141 12.04 1.16 -18.70
N PRO A 142 12.70 1.45 -19.81
CA PRO A 142 13.51 0.48 -20.51
C PRO A 142 14.89 0.22 -19.84
N HIS A 143 15.23 0.86 -18.71
CA HIS A 143 16.56 0.82 -18.10
C HIS A 143 16.63 0.52 -16.61
N PHE A 144 15.49 0.37 -15.90
CA PHE A 144 15.48 -0.21 -14.55
C PHE A 144 15.63 -1.74 -14.67
N GLU A 145 16.86 -2.18 -14.91
CA GLU A 145 17.22 -3.56 -14.64
C GLU A 145 17.17 -3.78 -13.14
N ASP A 146 16.56 -4.90 -12.76
CA ASP A 146 16.28 -5.39 -11.42
C ASP A 146 17.23 -4.87 -10.32
N GLU A 147 16.73 -4.03 -9.40
CA GLU A 147 17.40 -3.65 -8.16
C GLU A 147 17.55 -4.82 -7.16
N ASP A 148 17.28 -6.05 -7.56
CA ASP A 148 17.52 -7.23 -6.72
C ASP A 148 19.00 -7.66 -6.67
N ASP A 149 19.89 -7.08 -7.48
CA ASP A 149 21.34 -7.27 -7.42
C ASP A 149 22.05 -6.09 -6.71
N PHE A 150 21.74 -5.83 -5.44
CA PHE A 150 22.60 -5.05 -4.56
C PHE A 150 23.90 -5.84 -4.21
N GLU A 151 24.64 -6.28 -5.22
CA GLU A 151 26.01 -6.70 -5.10
C GLU A 151 26.87 -5.69 -5.87
N ASP A 152 27.61 -4.89 -5.09
CA ASP A 152 28.60 -3.89 -5.52
C ASP A 152 28.06 -2.53 -5.99
N GLU A 153 27.72 -1.66 -5.01
CA GLU A 153 27.69 -0.21 -5.22
C GLU A 153 29.11 0.31 -5.55
N GLU A 154 29.54 0.16 -6.80
CA GLU A 154 30.24 1.28 -7.42
C GLU A 154 29.17 2.32 -7.74
N GLU A 155 29.29 3.54 -7.19
CA GLU A 155 28.48 4.69 -7.58
C GLU A 155 28.50 4.78 -9.12
N VAL A 156 27.50 4.18 -9.76
CA VAL A 156 27.22 4.47 -11.15
C VAL A 156 26.62 5.88 -11.10
N GLU A 157 27.47 6.91 -11.34
CA GLU A 157 26.96 8.22 -11.69
C GLU A 157 25.98 8.02 -12.85
N THR A 158 24.68 8.02 -12.54
CA THR A 158 23.63 8.06 -13.56
C THR A 158 23.85 9.36 -14.32
N THR A 159 24.37 9.24 -15.52
CA THR A 159 24.63 10.38 -16.42
C THR A 159 23.35 10.88 -17.08
N GLU A 160 22.19 10.46 -16.58
CA GLU A 160 20.90 10.92 -17.06
C GLU A 160 20.72 12.40 -16.72
N THR A 161 20.49 13.23 -17.72
CA THR A 161 20.27 14.66 -17.51
C THR A 161 18.87 14.90 -16.97
N GLU A 162 18.67 15.94 -16.13
CA GLU A 162 17.36 16.38 -15.65
C GLU A 162 16.34 16.55 -16.80
N GLU A 163 16.82 16.94 -17.98
CA GLU A 163 15.99 17.08 -19.19
C GLU A 163 15.52 15.72 -19.74
N GLU A 164 16.34 14.69 -19.67
CA GLU A 164 16.00 13.35 -20.15
C GLU A 164 15.01 12.68 -19.22
N TYR A 165 15.22 12.76 -17.91
CA TYR A 165 14.28 12.30 -16.90
C TYR A 165 12.91 13.00 -17.04
N THR A 166 12.88 14.34 -17.15
CA THR A 166 11.65 15.12 -17.38
C THR A 166 10.92 14.66 -18.65
N ARG A 167 11.66 14.36 -19.71
CA ARG A 167 11.07 13.86 -20.96
C ARG A 167 10.45 12.48 -20.80
N GLN A 168 11.08 11.59 -20.07
CA GLN A 168 10.57 10.23 -19.82
C GLN A 168 9.31 10.27 -18.94
N CYS A 169 9.34 11.00 -17.83
CA CYS A 169 8.16 11.23 -17.00
C CYS A 169 7.00 11.82 -17.81
N GLY A 170 7.29 12.75 -18.73
CA GLY A 170 6.28 13.33 -19.63
C GLY A 170 5.61 12.32 -20.56
N LYS A 171 6.29 11.23 -20.95
CA LYS A 171 5.67 10.13 -21.71
C LYS A 171 4.73 9.29 -20.83
N VAL A 172 5.14 9.04 -19.60
CA VAL A 172 4.40 8.21 -18.66
C VAL A 172 3.15 8.92 -18.14
N PHE A 173 3.31 10.17 -17.68
CA PHE A 173 2.26 10.93 -17.00
C PHE A 173 1.65 12.05 -17.85
N GLY A 174 1.88 12.04 -19.16
CA GLY A 174 1.24 12.97 -20.10
C GLY A 174 -0.28 12.84 -20.06
N GLY A 175 -0.99 13.98 -20.22
CA GLY A 175 -2.45 14.03 -20.22
C GLY A 175 -3.10 13.85 -18.84
N LEU A 176 -2.33 13.94 -17.74
CA LEU A 176 -2.82 13.84 -16.37
C LEU A 176 -2.80 15.20 -15.66
N LEU A 177 -3.90 15.57 -15.02
CA LEU A 177 -4.00 16.71 -14.13
C LEU A 177 -3.95 16.23 -12.69
N PRO A 178 -2.91 16.60 -11.90
CA PRO A 178 -2.88 16.29 -10.47
C PRO A 178 -4.08 16.89 -9.76
N LEU A 179 -4.82 16.11 -9.01
CA LEU A 179 -5.97 16.56 -8.22
C LEU A 179 -5.65 16.66 -6.73
N GLY A 180 -4.70 15.89 -6.21
CA GLY A 180 -4.33 15.92 -4.81
C GLY A 180 -3.30 14.85 -4.45
N SER A 181 -2.61 15.06 -3.32
CA SER A 181 -1.68 14.11 -2.75
C SER A 181 -2.39 13.12 -1.82
N GLN A 182 -1.94 11.88 -1.85
CA GLN A 182 -2.36 10.83 -0.90
C GLN A 182 -1.34 10.67 0.24
N GLY A 183 -0.24 11.41 0.17
CA GLY A 183 0.92 11.32 1.06
C GLY A 183 2.06 10.53 0.43
N CYS A 184 3.26 10.65 1.02
CA CYS A 184 4.49 10.06 0.46
C CYS A 184 4.63 10.38 -1.04
N ALA A 185 4.74 9.35 -1.86
CA ALA A 185 4.90 9.45 -3.32
C ALA A 185 3.59 9.30 -4.11
N ASP A 186 2.43 9.19 -3.43
CA ASP A 186 1.15 8.84 -4.07
C ASP A 186 0.28 10.06 -4.34
N TYR A 187 -0.36 10.05 -5.52
CA TYR A 187 -1.24 11.10 -6.00
C TYR A 187 -2.48 10.52 -6.67
N HIS A 188 -3.56 11.26 -6.67
CA HIS A 188 -4.68 11.01 -7.58
C HIS A 188 -4.74 12.10 -8.64
N ALA A 189 -4.97 11.69 -9.90
CA ALA A 189 -4.96 12.55 -11.05
C ALA A 189 -6.18 12.31 -11.95
N LEU A 190 -6.61 13.37 -12.61
CA LEU A 190 -7.67 13.33 -13.62
C LEU A 190 -7.04 13.11 -14.99
N VAL A 191 -7.51 12.12 -15.73
CA VAL A 191 -7.15 11.92 -17.12
C VAL A 191 -7.82 12.98 -17.98
N LEU A 192 -7.03 13.82 -18.67
CA LEU A 192 -7.54 14.88 -19.54
C LEU A 192 -7.70 14.46 -21.00
N THR A 193 -6.91 13.49 -21.45
CA THR A 193 -6.81 13.15 -22.88
C THR A 193 -6.92 11.64 -23.10
N GLY A 194 -7.23 11.25 -24.33
CA GLY A 194 -7.34 9.84 -24.72
C GLY A 194 -8.69 9.20 -24.39
N PRO A 195 -8.78 7.85 -24.53
CA PRO A 195 -10.05 7.13 -24.41
C PRO A 195 -10.62 7.10 -22.98
N TYR A 196 -9.79 7.37 -21.99
CA TYR A 196 -10.15 7.34 -20.56
C TYR A 196 -10.28 8.74 -19.95
N ALA A 197 -10.39 9.79 -20.80
CA ALA A 197 -10.58 11.16 -20.31
C ALA A 197 -11.81 11.26 -19.38
N GLY A 198 -11.65 11.93 -18.27
CA GLY A 198 -12.65 12.06 -17.20
C GLY A 198 -12.50 11.04 -16.06
N ARG A 199 -11.71 9.97 -16.23
CA ARG A 199 -11.45 9.01 -15.16
C ARG A 199 -10.37 9.48 -14.21
N ILE A 200 -10.40 8.95 -12.99
CA ILE A 200 -9.37 9.15 -11.97
C ILE A 200 -8.39 7.98 -12.00
N VAL A 201 -7.12 8.31 -11.89
CA VAL A 201 -6.02 7.34 -11.78
C VAL A 201 -5.15 7.69 -10.58
N ASN A 202 -4.84 6.70 -9.76
CA ASN A 202 -3.86 6.78 -8.70
C ASN A 202 -2.49 6.50 -9.30
N VAL A 203 -1.55 7.39 -9.06
CA VAL A 203 -0.18 7.32 -9.60
C VAL A 203 0.81 7.47 -8.46
N ASN A 204 1.96 6.83 -8.62
CA ASN A 204 3.01 6.84 -7.61
C ASN A 204 4.29 7.44 -8.20
N TRP A 205 4.97 8.29 -7.43
CA TRP A 205 6.24 8.91 -7.80
C TRP A 205 7.38 7.89 -7.99
N ASP A 206 7.39 6.82 -7.19
CA ASP A 206 8.39 5.76 -7.28
C ASP A 206 8.12 4.79 -8.45
N LEU A 207 7.31 5.22 -9.42
CA LEU A 207 6.97 4.50 -10.64
C LEU A 207 6.30 3.13 -10.41
N LEU A 208 5.54 2.97 -9.31
CA LEU A 208 4.65 1.82 -9.17
C LEU A 208 3.53 1.89 -10.20
N LYS A 209 3.08 0.71 -10.67
CA LYS A 209 2.03 0.64 -11.70
C LYS A 209 0.79 1.43 -11.28
N PRO A 210 0.30 2.37 -12.11
CA PRO A 210 -0.89 3.15 -11.83
C PRO A 210 -2.15 2.31 -11.66
N VAL A 211 -3.05 2.75 -10.78
CA VAL A 211 -4.33 2.09 -10.51
C VAL A 211 -5.47 3.05 -10.82
N PHE A 212 -6.29 2.71 -11.81
CA PHE A 212 -7.51 3.47 -12.11
C PHE A 212 -8.57 3.22 -11.03
N ALA A 213 -9.21 4.29 -10.57
CA ALA A 213 -10.42 4.17 -9.78
C ALA A 213 -11.51 3.43 -10.57
N PHE A 214 -12.41 2.74 -9.87
CA PHE A 214 -13.45 1.93 -10.51
C PHE A 214 -14.52 2.79 -11.20
N GLU A 215 -14.75 3.98 -10.68
CA GLU A 215 -15.70 4.93 -11.24
C GLU A 215 -15.22 5.42 -12.62
N THR A 216 -16.20 5.66 -13.49
CA THR A 216 -15.93 6.01 -14.89
C THR A 216 -15.76 7.51 -15.13
N ASN A 217 -16.03 8.34 -14.10
CA ASN A 217 -15.94 9.79 -14.18
C ASN A 217 -15.66 10.39 -12.77
N PHE A 218 -15.29 11.67 -12.76
CA PHE A 218 -14.93 12.40 -11.55
C PHE A 218 -16.09 12.55 -10.55
N LEU A 219 -17.30 12.85 -11.02
CA LEU A 219 -18.44 13.07 -10.11
C LEU A 219 -18.84 11.79 -9.37
N ASP A 220 -18.83 10.63 -10.04
CA ASP A 220 -19.12 9.35 -9.42
C ASP A 220 -18.05 9.00 -8.38
N TRP A 221 -16.77 9.20 -8.69
CA TRP A 221 -15.65 9.00 -7.78
C TRP A 221 -15.76 9.90 -6.54
N TYR A 222 -16.08 11.18 -6.73
CA TYR A 222 -16.19 12.10 -5.61
C TYR A 222 -17.43 11.83 -4.75
N GLU A 223 -18.57 11.50 -5.36
CA GLU A 223 -19.79 11.12 -4.65
C GLU A 223 -19.57 9.84 -3.84
N HIS A 224 -18.86 8.85 -4.39
CA HIS A 224 -18.50 7.61 -3.72
C HIS A 224 -17.61 7.85 -2.49
N TYR A 225 -16.59 8.72 -2.60
CA TYR A 225 -15.80 9.13 -1.43
C TYR A 225 -16.68 9.63 -0.28
N LEU A 226 -17.65 10.47 -0.59
CA LEU A 226 -18.57 10.97 0.44
C LEU A 226 -19.42 9.87 1.03
N ASP A 227 -19.87 8.92 0.22
CA ASP A 227 -20.66 7.76 0.69
C ASP A 227 -19.85 6.87 1.65
N GLU A 228 -18.58 6.63 1.37
CA GLU A 228 -17.71 5.88 2.26
C GLU A 228 -17.40 6.62 3.57
N VAL A 229 -17.28 7.94 3.55
CA VAL A 229 -17.19 8.72 4.78
C VAL A 229 -18.47 8.65 5.58
N ILE A 230 -19.64 8.85 4.93
CA ILE A 230 -20.95 8.86 5.60
C ILE A 230 -21.29 7.49 6.20
N SER A 231 -20.95 6.40 5.51
CA SER A 231 -21.14 5.03 6.02
C SER A 231 -20.19 4.67 7.17
N GLY A 232 -19.13 5.48 7.39
CA GLY A 232 -18.09 5.21 8.36
C GLY A 232 -17.02 4.23 7.86
N GLN A 233 -17.06 3.84 6.58
CA GLN A 233 -16.09 2.93 5.99
C GLN A 233 -14.65 3.48 6.07
N LEU A 234 -14.47 4.79 5.88
CA LEU A 234 -13.17 5.46 5.94
C LEU A 234 -12.82 6.03 7.32
N ILE A 235 -13.74 5.99 8.31
CA ILE A 235 -13.51 6.54 9.65
C ILE A 235 -12.70 5.53 10.47
N ASP A 236 -11.59 5.99 11.07
CA ASP A 236 -10.63 5.16 11.84
C ASP A 236 -10.08 3.97 11.02
N ASP A 237 -10.07 4.10 9.70
CA ASP A 237 -9.50 3.08 8.83
C ASP A 237 -8.08 3.47 8.41
N ARG A 238 -7.11 2.83 9.05
CA ARG A 238 -5.69 3.04 8.75
C ARG A 238 -5.21 2.29 7.50
N PHE A 239 -6.07 1.45 6.92
CA PHE A 239 -5.69 0.48 5.89
C PHE A 239 -6.56 0.55 4.63
N THR A 240 -7.65 1.30 4.62
CA THR A 240 -8.49 1.41 3.41
C THR A 240 -7.97 2.52 2.52
N TRP A 241 -7.44 2.12 1.38
CA TRP A 241 -6.99 3.02 0.34
C TRP A 241 -8.17 3.33 -0.58
N PHE A 242 -8.83 4.47 -0.36
CA PHE A 242 -9.94 4.93 -1.20
C PHE A 242 -9.54 4.97 -2.68
N GLY A 243 -10.38 4.40 -3.55
CA GLY A 243 -10.18 4.39 -4.99
C GLY A 243 -9.26 3.29 -5.53
N TYR A 244 -8.68 2.43 -4.65
CA TYR A 244 -7.88 1.27 -5.06
C TYR A 244 -8.69 -0.01 -5.12
N TYR A 245 -9.80 -0.08 -4.40
CA TYR A 245 -10.69 -1.23 -4.33
C TYR A 245 -12.13 -0.80 -4.58
N ARG A 246 -12.98 -1.76 -4.93
CA ARG A 246 -14.41 -1.51 -5.14
C ARG A 246 -15.08 -1.12 -3.84
N GLY A 247 -15.75 0.03 -3.84
CA GLY A 247 -16.33 0.64 -2.65
C GLY A 247 -17.77 0.27 -2.36
N GLU A 248 -18.50 -0.41 -3.27
CA GLU A 248 -19.89 -0.80 -3.08
C GLU A 248 -20.08 -1.68 -1.84
N ALA A 249 -21.28 -1.71 -1.28
CA ALA A 249 -21.58 -2.53 -0.12
C ALA A 249 -21.21 -4.00 -0.34
N ALA A 250 -20.68 -4.67 0.68
CA ALA A 250 -20.22 -6.07 0.59
C ALA A 250 -21.30 -7.03 0.05
N GLU A 251 -22.58 -6.76 0.36
CA GLU A 251 -23.72 -7.52 -0.18
C GLU A 251 -23.81 -7.40 -1.71
N VAL A 252 -23.63 -6.20 -2.25
CA VAL A 252 -23.66 -5.94 -3.69
C VAL A 252 -22.51 -6.67 -4.37
N LEU A 253 -21.29 -6.55 -3.83
CA LEU A 253 -20.08 -7.18 -4.35
C LEU A 253 -20.20 -8.71 -4.35
N LEU A 254 -20.66 -9.32 -3.25
CA LEU A 254 -20.86 -10.76 -3.17
C LEU A 254 -21.98 -11.26 -4.09
N ASN A 255 -23.02 -10.45 -4.33
CA ASN A 255 -24.05 -10.76 -5.31
C ASN A 255 -23.50 -10.73 -6.73
N GLU A 256 -22.71 -9.74 -7.08
CA GLU A 256 -22.09 -9.66 -8.40
C GLU A 256 -21.08 -10.78 -8.62
N TYR A 257 -20.25 -11.10 -7.61
CA TYR A 257 -19.34 -12.24 -7.64
C TYR A 257 -20.04 -13.55 -8.02
N GLU A 258 -21.21 -13.83 -7.45
CA GLU A 258 -21.99 -15.05 -7.74
C GLU A 258 -22.56 -15.08 -9.16
N HIS A 259 -22.78 -13.94 -9.80
CA HIS A 259 -23.51 -13.86 -11.07
C HIS A 259 -22.62 -13.56 -12.28
N THR A 260 -21.41 -13.02 -12.06
CA THR A 260 -20.46 -12.77 -13.15
C THR A 260 -19.62 -14.01 -13.46
N THR A 261 -19.26 -14.16 -14.72
CA THR A 261 -18.27 -15.16 -15.18
C THR A 261 -16.94 -14.53 -15.56
N ASP A 262 -16.84 -13.20 -15.47
CA ASP A 262 -15.59 -12.49 -15.71
C ASP A 262 -14.68 -12.58 -14.49
N ARG A 263 -13.51 -13.21 -14.66
CA ARG A 263 -12.55 -13.47 -13.57
C ARG A 263 -12.02 -12.20 -12.94
N LYS A 264 -11.76 -11.16 -13.74
CA LYS A 264 -11.29 -9.87 -13.20
C LYS A 264 -12.36 -9.27 -12.27
N THR A 265 -13.60 -9.21 -12.75
CA THR A 265 -14.73 -8.72 -11.92
C THR A 265 -14.92 -9.55 -10.65
N GLN A 266 -14.74 -10.87 -10.71
CA GLN A 266 -14.81 -11.73 -9.52
C GLN A 266 -13.73 -11.37 -8.50
N THR A 267 -12.49 -11.23 -8.95
CA THR A 267 -11.37 -10.82 -8.11
C THR A 267 -11.61 -9.44 -7.50
N ASP A 268 -11.96 -8.46 -8.33
CA ASP A 268 -12.25 -7.08 -7.89
C ASP A 268 -13.39 -7.04 -6.83
N CYS A 269 -14.40 -7.90 -6.97
CA CYS A 269 -15.48 -8.03 -5.98
C CYS A 269 -14.98 -8.56 -4.64
N LEU A 270 -14.18 -9.65 -4.64
CA LEU A 270 -13.67 -10.24 -3.42
C LEU A 270 -12.65 -9.32 -2.72
N GLU A 271 -11.78 -8.65 -3.47
CA GLU A 271 -10.88 -7.64 -2.93
C GLU A 271 -11.67 -6.48 -2.31
N GLY A 272 -12.73 -6.02 -2.97
CA GLY A 272 -13.63 -5.02 -2.39
C GLY A 272 -14.27 -5.46 -1.09
N VAL A 273 -14.67 -6.75 -0.96
CA VAL A 273 -15.21 -7.31 0.30
C VAL A 273 -14.13 -7.43 1.37
N TYR A 274 -12.91 -7.87 0.99
CA TYR A 274 -11.77 -8.02 1.88
C TYR A 274 -11.39 -6.69 2.56
N HIS A 275 -11.51 -5.58 1.83
CA HIS A 275 -11.19 -4.23 2.33
C HIS A 275 -12.38 -3.53 3.00
N LYS A 276 -13.49 -4.20 3.30
CA LYS A 276 -14.58 -3.60 4.09
C LYS A 276 -14.26 -3.54 5.57
N LYS A 277 -14.77 -2.49 6.21
CA LYS A 277 -14.67 -2.32 7.66
C LYS A 277 -15.36 -3.49 8.37
N LEU A 278 -14.68 -4.01 9.37
CA LEU A 278 -15.12 -5.18 10.13
C LEU A 278 -15.92 -4.79 11.39
N PRO A 279 -16.70 -5.73 11.95
CA PRO A 279 -17.02 -7.06 11.40
C PRO A 279 -18.07 -7.00 10.28
N LEU A 280 -18.03 -7.98 9.37
CA LEU A 280 -19.08 -8.16 8.38
C LEU A 280 -20.35 -8.70 9.06
N GLU A 281 -21.53 -8.33 8.51
CA GLU A 281 -22.81 -8.78 9.02
C GLU A 281 -22.95 -10.32 8.94
N PRO A 282 -23.62 -10.97 9.92
CA PRO A 282 -23.75 -12.43 9.97
C PRO A 282 -24.29 -13.07 8.70
N ALA A 283 -25.25 -12.43 8.02
CA ALA A 283 -25.82 -12.92 6.76
C ALA A 283 -24.78 -12.97 5.62
N LEU A 284 -23.82 -12.05 5.61
CA LEU A 284 -22.71 -12.05 4.64
C LEU A 284 -21.72 -13.17 4.94
N LEU A 285 -21.45 -13.42 6.22
CA LEU A 285 -20.62 -14.55 6.64
C LEU A 285 -21.25 -15.90 6.24
N ASP A 286 -22.58 -16.07 6.40
CA ASP A 286 -23.30 -17.26 5.94
C ASP A 286 -23.14 -17.45 4.42
N LYS A 287 -23.16 -16.36 3.66
CA LYS A 287 -22.97 -16.38 2.23
C LYS A 287 -21.53 -16.79 1.84
N ILE A 288 -20.53 -16.23 2.53
CA ILE A 288 -19.12 -16.57 2.32
C ILE A 288 -18.88 -18.07 2.61
N GLU A 289 -19.40 -18.60 3.72
CA GLU A 289 -19.29 -20.03 4.05
C GLU A 289 -19.92 -20.94 2.99
N LYS A 290 -21.07 -20.53 2.46
CA LYS A 290 -21.69 -21.24 1.34
C LYS A 290 -20.78 -21.26 0.11
N LEU A 291 -20.15 -20.13 -0.23
CA LEU A 291 -19.22 -20.03 -1.35
C LEU A 291 -17.98 -20.91 -1.13
N ILE A 292 -17.41 -20.95 0.08
CA ILE A 292 -16.30 -21.82 0.45
C ILE A 292 -16.69 -23.31 0.22
N THR A 293 -17.90 -23.70 0.57
CA THR A 293 -18.36 -25.10 0.44
C THR A 293 -18.58 -25.53 -1.01
N LEU A 294 -18.81 -24.61 -1.92
CA LEU A 294 -18.93 -24.88 -3.35
C LEU A 294 -17.60 -25.24 -4.03
N ASN A 295 -16.50 -25.19 -3.28
CA ASN A 295 -15.15 -25.58 -3.71
C ASN A 295 -14.71 -24.87 -5.00
N ASN A 296 -14.84 -23.57 -5.02
CA ASN A 296 -14.43 -22.74 -6.15
C ASN A 296 -12.92 -22.41 -6.10
N GLU A 297 -12.42 -21.79 -7.18
CA GLU A 297 -11.02 -21.38 -7.31
C GLU A 297 -10.59 -20.36 -6.25
N ASP A 298 -11.53 -19.56 -5.71
CA ASP A 298 -11.29 -18.51 -4.73
C ASP A 298 -11.44 -19.00 -3.28
N ARG A 299 -11.55 -20.33 -3.06
CA ARG A 299 -11.78 -20.91 -1.73
C ARG A 299 -10.82 -20.39 -0.67
N ASP A 300 -9.55 -20.28 -0.99
CA ASP A 300 -8.53 -19.82 -0.04
C ASP A 300 -8.75 -18.36 0.34
N PHE A 301 -9.06 -17.50 -0.63
CA PHE A 301 -9.31 -16.09 -0.39
C PHE A 301 -10.62 -15.86 0.37
N LEU A 302 -11.65 -16.64 0.09
CA LEU A 302 -12.88 -16.62 0.88
C LEU A 302 -12.65 -17.06 2.34
N ILE A 303 -11.76 -18.04 2.58
CA ILE A 303 -11.35 -18.43 3.95
C ILE A 303 -10.57 -17.28 4.62
N GLU A 304 -9.73 -16.55 3.88
CA GLU A 304 -9.02 -15.38 4.40
C GLU A 304 -9.99 -14.28 4.83
N ILE A 305 -10.96 -13.91 3.98
CA ILE A 305 -12.03 -12.94 4.29
C ILE A 305 -12.82 -13.38 5.54
N LEU A 306 -13.15 -14.68 5.62
CA LEU A 306 -13.85 -15.22 6.78
C LEU A 306 -12.98 -15.15 8.05
N SER A 307 -11.68 -15.43 7.94
CA SER A 307 -10.72 -15.39 9.05
C SER A 307 -10.55 -13.97 9.61
N GLN A 308 -10.49 -13.00 8.73
CA GLN A 308 -10.43 -11.59 9.08
C GLN A 308 -11.69 -11.15 9.85
N SER A 309 -12.85 -11.66 9.45
CA SER A 309 -14.15 -11.23 10.01
C SER A 309 -14.56 -12.03 11.24
N SER A 310 -14.26 -13.33 11.30
CA SER A 310 -14.66 -14.22 12.38
C SER A 310 -13.82 -15.49 12.44
N TYR A 311 -12.83 -15.51 13.33
CA TYR A 311 -11.99 -16.68 13.57
C TYR A 311 -12.79 -17.94 13.90
N GLU A 312 -13.79 -17.86 14.77
CA GLU A 312 -14.56 -19.03 15.19
C GLU A 312 -15.30 -19.69 14.03
N ARG A 313 -15.76 -18.91 13.07
CA ARG A 313 -16.39 -19.44 11.85
C ARG A 313 -15.35 -19.95 10.85
N ALA A 314 -14.20 -19.34 10.77
CA ALA A 314 -13.10 -19.74 9.88
C ALA A 314 -12.39 -20.99 10.37
N LYS A 315 -12.31 -21.24 11.68
CA LYS A 315 -11.52 -22.30 12.32
C LYS A 315 -11.69 -23.69 11.69
N PRO A 316 -12.91 -24.19 11.39
CA PRO A 316 -13.06 -25.49 10.75
C PRO A 316 -12.41 -25.57 9.35
N TYR A 317 -12.52 -24.51 8.55
CA TYR A 317 -11.93 -24.45 7.20
C TYR A 317 -10.42 -24.30 7.26
N LEU A 318 -9.89 -23.59 8.25
CA LEU A 318 -8.45 -23.50 8.51
C LEU A 318 -7.86 -24.86 8.90
N GLN A 319 -8.57 -25.62 9.75
CA GLN A 319 -8.17 -26.97 10.13
C GLN A 319 -8.11 -27.94 8.93
N ASP A 320 -9.06 -27.82 8.00
CA ASP A 320 -9.06 -28.61 6.77
C ASP A 320 -7.92 -28.21 5.82
N LEU A 321 -7.57 -26.92 5.78
CA LEU A 321 -6.60 -26.34 4.85
C LEU A 321 -5.14 -26.49 5.31
N VAL A 322 -4.88 -26.57 6.60
CA VAL A 322 -3.53 -26.42 7.18
C VAL A 322 -2.52 -27.46 6.71
N THR A 323 -2.95 -28.68 6.43
CA THR A 323 -2.05 -29.75 5.96
C THR A 323 -1.58 -29.51 4.52
N GLU A 324 -2.43 -28.92 3.69
CA GLU A 324 -2.12 -28.64 2.28
C GLU A 324 -1.38 -27.29 2.11
N LYS A 325 -1.80 -26.26 2.87
CA LYS A 325 -1.33 -24.88 2.74
C LYS A 325 -1.00 -24.27 4.10
N PRO A 326 -0.01 -24.81 4.83
CA PRO A 326 0.35 -24.31 6.17
C PRO A 326 0.77 -22.84 6.17
N ASN A 327 1.46 -22.36 5.12
CA ASN A 327 1.86 -20.97 4.98
C ASN A 327 0.66 -20.01 5.04
N LYS A 328 -0.41 -20.29 4.28
CA LYS A 328 -1.62 -19.46 4.30
C LYS A 328 -2.30 -19.51 5.66
N VAL A 329 -2.50 -20.70 6.21
CA VAL A 329 -3.22 -20.85 7.48
C VAL A 329 -2.48 -20.17 8.63
N PHE A 330 -1.18 -20.38 8.77
CA PHE A 330 -0.39 -19.75 9.83
C PHE A 330 -0.35 -18.24 9.68
N ARG A 331 -0.27 -17.74 8.44
CA ARG A 331 -0.38 -16.31 8.13
C ARG A 331 -1.73 -15.73 8.56
N TYR A 332 -2.85 -16.39 8.23
CA TYR A 332 -4.20 -15.91 8.59
C TYR A 332 -4.39 -15.87 10.10
N ILE A 333 -3.89 -16.88 10.82
CA ILE A 333 -3.95 -16.89 12.29
C ILE A 333 -3.12 -15.73 12.85
N TRP A 334 -1.91 -15.55 12.35
CA TRP A 334 -1.02 -14.48 12.79
C TRP A 334 -1.60 -13.09 12.55
N TRP A 335 -2.22 -12.87 11.40
CA TRP A 335 -2.76 -11.56 11.05
C TRP A 335 -4.11 -11.24 11.69
N TYR A 336 -4.99 -12.25 11.83
CA TYR A 336 -6.38 -12.01 12.18
C TYR A 336 -6.82 -12.64 13.50
N ALA A 337 -6.02 -13.52 14.08
CA ALA A 337 -6.41 -14.32 15.25
C ALA A 337 -5.25 -14.59 16.21
N GLN A 338 -4.39 -13.60 16.49
CA GLN A 338 -3.21 -13.76 17.35
C GLN A 338 -3.54 -14.30 18.74
N ASP A 339 -4.66 -13.88 19.31
CA ASP A 339 -5.13 -14.34 20.62
C ASP A 339 -5.40 -15.86 20.66
N HIS A 340 -5.50 -16.50 19.49
CA HIS A 340 -5.72 -17.94 19.31
C HIS A 340 -4.48 -18.73 18.91
N CYS A 341 -3.30 -18.14 18.92
CA CYS A 341 -2.05 -18.85 18.56
C CYS A 341 -1.84 -20.12 19.38
N ALA A 342 -2.21 -20.10 20.66
CA ALA A 342 -2.09 -21.26 21.55
C ALA A 342 -2.89 -22.49 21.07
N ASP A 343 -4.03 -22.30 20.42
CA ASP A 343 -4.86 -23.38 19.87
C ASP A 343 -4.13 -24.16 18.75
N TRP A 344 -3.20 -23.50 18.06
CA TRP A 344 -2.48 -24.02 16.91
C TRP A 344 -1.10 -24.58 17.22
N VAL A 345 -0.58 -24.37 18.44
CA VAL A 345 0.72 -24.91 18.87
C VAL A 345 0.85 -26.42 18.63
N PRO A 346 -0.15 -27.28 18.93
CA PRO A 346 -0.04 -28.70 18.64
C PRO A 346 0.11 -29.01 17.15
N VAL A 347 -0.66 -28.33 16.31
CA VAL A 347 -0.62 -28.49 14.83
C VAL A 347 0.72 -28.01 14.27
N VAL A 348 1.20 -26.85 14.74
CA VAL A 348 2.52 -26.34 14.35
C VAL A 348 3.63 -27.32 14.72
N LYS A 349 3.63 -27.86 15.95
CA LYS A 349 4.64 -28.84 16.40
C LYS A 349 4.62 -30.12 15.56
N GLU A 350 3.46 -30.56 15.12
CA GLU A 350 3.30 -31.73 14.28
C GLU A 350 3.85 -31.48 12.85
N LEU A 351 3.51 -30.36 12.25
CA LEU A 351 3.86 -30.05 10.86
C LEU A 351 5.29 -29.52 10.69
N LEU A 352 5.82 -28.81 11.67
CA LEU A 352 7.09 -28.07 11.58
C LEU A 352 8.27 -28.92 11.04
N PRO A 353 8.46 -30.20 11.44
CA PRO A 353 9.55 -31.02 10.92
C PRO A 353 9.46 -31.33 9.42
N SER A 354 8.29 -31.16 8.80
CA SER A 354 8.06 -31.42 7.38
C SER A 354 7.99 -30.13 6.54
N ILE A 355 8.01 -28.96 7.18
CA ILE A 355 7.93 -27.67 6.49
C ILE A 355 9.28 -27.36 5.84
N THR A 356 9.26 -27.22 4.53
CA THR A 356 10.40 -26.75 3.72
C THR A 356 10.18 -25.36 3.13
N ASP A 357 8.94 -24.89 3.14
CA ASP A 357 8.55 -23.55 2.72
C ASP A 357 8.96 -22.52 3.79
N GLU A 358 9.71 -21.51 3.37
CA GLU A 358 10.30 -20.52 4.28
C GLU A 358 9.23 -19.64 4.93
N GLU A 359 8.21 -19.22 4.17
CA GLU A 359 7.09 -18.42 4.68
C GLU A 359 6.30 -19.21 5.73
N ALA A 360 5.99 -20.48 5.45
CA ALA A 360 5.32 -21.36 6.40
C ALA A 360 6.12 -21.49 7.70
N PHE A 361 7.44 -21.64 7.60
CA PHE A 361 8.31 -21.74 8.77
C PHE A 361 8.35 -20.43 9.58
N ASP A 362 8.42 -19.29 8.92
CA ASP A 362 8.41 -17.99 9.58
C ASP A 362 7.13 -17.79 10.38
N PHE A 363 5.95 -17.98 9.78
CA PHE A 363 4.67 -17.86 10.47
C PHE A 363 4.49 -18.91 11.57
N ALA A 364 4.95 -20.15 11.35
CA ALA A 364 4.96 -21.17 12.39
C ALA A 364 5.74 -20.72 13.64
N THR A 365 6.91 -20.09 13.45
CA THR A 365 7.69 -19.57 14.57
C THR A 365 7.02 -18.40 15.29
N TYR A 366 6.24 -17.59 14.57
CA TYR A 366 5.45 -16.50 15.17
C TYR A 366 4.34 -17.06 16.07
N LEU A 367 3.60 -18.07 15.57
CA LEU A 367 2.55 -18.74 16.35
C LEU A 367 3.13 -19.41 17.60
N LEU A 368 4.28 -20.09 17.48
CA LEU A 368 4.95 -20.73 18.60
C LEU A 368 5.35 -19.72 19.69
N ARG A 369 5.94 -18.59 19.29
CA ARG A 369 6.37 -17.55 20.24
C ARG A 369 5.23 -16.95 21.05
N GLU A 370 4.07 -16.79 20.43
CA GLU A 370 2.89 -16.22 21.10
C GLU A 370 2.11 -17.29 21.88
N GLY A 371 2.10 -18.54 21.40
CA GLY A 371 1.26 -19.59 21.95
C GLY A 371 1.96 -20.59 22.91
N ASP A 372 3.30 -20.62 22.96
CA ASP A 372 4.06 -21.61 23.72
C ASP A 372 5.18 -20.98 24.55
N ASP A 373 5.09 -21.06 25.87
CA ASP A 373 6.12 -20.56 26.81
C ASP A 373 7.48 -21.30 26.73
N ASN A 374 7.54 -22.43 26.01
CA ASN A 374 8.73 -23.26 25.83
C ASN A 374 9.05 -23.51 24.34
N PHE A 375 8.72 -22.56 23.49
CA PHE A 375 8.95 -22.66 22.05
C PHE A 375 10.43 -22.91 21.68
N GLU A 376 11.37 -22.52 22.57
CA GLU A 376 12.79 -22.66 22.33
C GLU A 376 13.20 -24.12 22.06
N GLU A 377 12.63 -25.08 22.81
CA GLU A 377 12.92 -26.50 22.65
C GLU A 377 12.46 -27.02 21.29
N VAL A 378 11.37 -26.44 20.78
CA VAL A 378 10.81 -26.81 19.45
C VAL A 378 11.69 -26.25 18.33
N ILE A 379 12.21 -25.04 18.48
CA ILE A 379 12.99 -24.34 17.45
C ILE A 379 14.45 -24.75 17.44
N LEU A 380 15.01 -25.14 18.58
CA LEU A 380 16.43 -25.46 18.73
C LEU A 380 16.99 -26.43 17.66
N PRO A 381 16.33 -27.53 17.26
CA PRO A 381 16.84 -28.41 16.21
C PRO A 381 17.06 -27.74 14.84
N PHE A 382 16.28 -26.72 14.53
CA PHE A 382 16.32 -26.03 13.24
C PHE A 382 17.47 -25.05 13.09
N THR A 383 18.23 -24.79 14.16
CA THR A 383 19.51 -24.04 14.05
C THR A 383 20.59 -24.85 13.29
N ASP A 384 20.35 -26.12 13.05
CA ASP A 384 21.22 -27.04 12.30
C ASP A 384 20.59 -27.51 10.98
N ASP A 385 19.48 -26.90 10.56
CA ASP A 385 18.80 -27.26 9.31
C ASP A 385 19.72 -27.08 8.09
N ALA A 386 19.48 -27.86 7.05
CA ALA A 386 20.24 -27.78 5.80
C ALA A 386 19.99 -26.44 5.06
N ASN A 387 18.74 -25.93 5.12
CA ASN A 387 18.36 -24.67 4.51
C ASN A 387 18.85 -23.47 5.36
N PRO A 388 19.71 -22.58 4.83
CA PRO A 388 20.21 -21.42 5.57
C PRO A 388 19.09 -20.45 5.98
N GLN A 389 18.00 -20.35 5.22
CA GLN A 389 16.86 -19.49 5.59
C GLN A 389 16.15 -20.01 6.83
N ILE A 390 15.91 -21.33 6.91
CA ILE A 390 15.35 -21.97 8.11
C ILE A 390 16.27 -21.73 9.32
N ARG A 391 17.61 -21.93 9.16
CA ARG A 391 18.56 -21.62 10.25
C ARG A 391 18.51 -20.16 10.67
N ARG A 392 18.42 -19.24 9.70
CA ARG A 392 18.32 -17.79 9.96
C ARG A 392 17.11 -17.49 10.83
N THR A 393 15.93 -17.99 10.47
CA THR A 393 14.71 -17.78 11.24
C THR A 393 14.75 -18.46 12.60
N ALA A 394 15.35 -19.68 12.71
CA ALA A 394 15.53 -20.36 13.97
C ALA A 394 16.41 -19.54 14.95
N TYR A 395 17.57 -19.06 14.51
CA TYR A 395 18.42 -18.18 15.34
C TYR A 395 17.74 -16.86 15.72
N TYR A 396 17.01 -16.25 14.77
CA TYR A 396 16.24 -15.04 15.06
C TYR A 396 15.18 -15.30 16.15
N THR A 397 14.45 -16.39 16.03
CA THR A 397 13.38 -16.79 16.94
C THR A 397 13.93 -17.10 18.34
N LEU A 398 15.01 -17.88 18.43
CA LEU A 398 15.70 -18.09 19.72
C LEU A 398 16.22 -16.79 20.33
N GLY A 399 16.70 -15.86 19.51
CA GLY A 399 17.14 -14.53 19.94
C GLY A 399 16.05 -13.67 20.58
N LYS A 400 14.78 -13.92 20.26
CA LYS A 400 13.64 -13.23 20.88
C LYS A 400 13.26 -13.80 22.24
N SER A 401 13.77 -14.99 22.61
CA SER A 401 13.47 -15.62 23.88
C SER A 401 14.04 -14.82 25.06
N LYS A 402 13.25 -14.76 26.14
CA LYS A 402 13.73 -14.28 27.44
C LYS A 402 14.76 -15.24 28.07
N LYS A 403 14.75 -16.51 27.64
CA LYS A 403 15.67 -17.58 28.12
C LYS A 403 16.90 -17.74 27.21
N ARG A 404 17.10 -16.86 26.22
CA ARG A 404 18.14 -17.02 25.17
C ARG A 404 19.55 -17.25 25.68
N GLU A 405 19.90 -16.71 26.85
CA GLU A 405 21.22 -16.91 27.47
C GLU A 405 21.46 -18.38 27.90
N GLN A 406 20.41 -19.16 28.08
CA GLN A 406 20.52 -20.61 28.36
C GLN A 406 20.98 -21.39 27.11
N TYR A 407 20.79 -20.84 25.92
CA TYR A 407 21.16 -21.41 24.64
C TYR A 407 22.46 -20.81 24.08
N LEU A 408 23.31 -20.25 24.94
CA LEU A 408 24.53 -19.55 24.53
C LEU A 408 25.46 -20.44 23.69
N ASP A 409 25.56 -21.73 24.02
CA ASP A 409 26.40 -22.68 23.27
C ASP A 409 25.91 -22.87 21.82
N THR A 410 24.58 -22.83 21.57
CA THR A 410 23.99 -22.83 20.23
C THR A 410 24.36 -21.55 19.49
N PHE A 411 24.27 -20.39 20.11
CA PHE A 411 24.68 -19.13 19.48
C PHE A 411 26.19 -19.09 19.20
N ILE A 412 27.02 -19.64 20.08
CA ILE A 412 28.48 -19.78 19.85
C ILE A 412 28.74 -20.64 18.59
N LYS A 413 27.98 -21.71 18.41
CA LYS A 413 28.05 -22.52 17.19
C LYS A 413 27.63 -21.67 15.97
N GLY A 414 26.55 -20.93 16.07
CA GLY A 414 26.04 -20.02 15.03
C GLY A 414 27.01 -18.89 14.67
N LEU A 415 27.87 -18.41 15.58
CA LEU A 415 28.91 -17.43 15.27
C LEU A 415 30.02 -18.00 14.37
N GLN A 416 30.01 -19.28 14.05
CA GLN A 416 30.95 -19.94 13.13
C GLN A 416 30.30 -20.25 11.77
N GLU A 417 29.09 -19.79 11.55
CA GLU A 417 28.39 -19.97 10.26
C GLU A 417 29.20 -19.42 9.08
N SER A 418 29.10 -20.14 7.98
CA SER A 418 29.67 -19.71 6.70
C SER A 418 28.77 -18.73 5.96
N ASP A 419 27.46 -18.90 6.07
CA ASP A 419 26.46 -18.00 5.48
C ASP A 419 26.42 -16.67 6.24
N SER A 420 26.68 -15.58 5.52
CA SER A 420 26.76 -14.24 6.12
C SER A 420 25.40 -13.71 6.62
N LYS A 421 24.31 -14.09 5.96
CA LYS A 421 22.95 -13.69 6.37
C LYS A 421 22.55 -14.40 7.68
N VAL A 422 22.87 -15.69 7.81
CA VAL A 422 22.67 -16.45 9.06
C VAL A 422 23.54 -15.88 10.18
N LEU A 423 24.84 -15.68 9.90
CA LEU A 423 25.79 -15.10 10.87
C LEU A 423 25.30 -13.74 11.38
N ASN A 424 24.83 -12.89 10.50
CA ASN A 424 24.26 -11.58 10.92
C ASN A 424 23.10 -11.76 11.89
N LYS A 425 22.17 -12.70 11.65
CA LYS A 425 21.05 -12.96 12.58
C LYS A 425 21.51 -13.48 13.93
N VAL A 426 22.53 -14.33 13.96
CA VAL A 426 23.16 -14.78 15.24
C VAL A 426 23.74 -13.59 16.02
N ILE A 427 24.48 -12.70 15.34
CA ILE A 427 25.02 -11.49 15.96
C ILE A 427 23.88 -10.60 16.49
N GLN A 428 22.79 -10.43 15.73
CA GLN A 428 21.62 -9.66 16.15
C GLN A 428 20.96 -10.30 17.40
N ALA A 429 20.79 -11.63 17.41
CA ALA A 429 20.19 -12.35 18.54
C ALA A 429 20.95 -12.16 19.85
N LEU A 430 22.25 -11.95 19.77
CA LEU A 430 23.13 -11.71 20.93
C LEU A 430 23.16 -10.23 21.40
N TYR A 431 22.19 -9.41 20.97
CA TYR A 431 22.08 -8.03 21.47
C TYR A 431 21.92 -7.99 22.99
N LYS A 432 22.74 -7.18 23.68
CA LYS A 432 22.86 -7.05 25.14
C LYS A 432 23.36 -8.28 25.89
N VAL A 433 23.76 -9.36 25.24
CA VAL A 433 24.41 -10.50 25.89
C VAL A 433 25.90 -10.18 26.11
N LYS A 434 26.36 -10.23 27.35
CA LYS A 434 27.72 -9.79 27.76
C LYS A 434 28.59 -10.94 28.28
N ASP A 435 28.38 -12.16 27.79
CA ASP A 435 29.18 -13.31 28.20
C ASP A 435 30.55 -13.31 27.52
N LYS A 436 31.61 -13.44 28.31
CA LYS A 436 33.00 -13.41 27.86
C LYS A 436 33.35 -14.54 26.89
N ARG A 437 32.58 -15.63 26.86
CA ARG A 437 32.76 -16.75 25.92
C ARG A 437 32.54 -16.31 24.46
N LEU A 438 31.80 -15.24 24.22
CA LEU A 438 31.52 -14.71 22.89
C LEU A 438 32.72 -13.96 22.27
N LEU A 439 33.57 -13.35 23.13
CA LEU A 439 34.63 -12.45 22.66
C LEU A 439 35.62 -13.09 21.67
N PRO A 440 36.10 -14.33 21.83
CA PRO A 440 36.97 -14.96 20.87
C PRO A 440 36.35 -15.06 19.47
N TYR A 441 35.06 -15.37 19.39
CA TYR A 441 34.32 -15.49 18.14
C TYR A 441 34.08 -14.13 17.48
N TYR A 442 33.75 -13.11 18.25
CA TYR A 442 33.64 -11.75 17.75
C TYR A 442 34.96 -11.24 17.12
N LYS A 443 36.09 -11.55 17.76
CA LYS A 443 37.42 -11.25 17.20
C LYS A 443 37.70 -12.00 15.90
N GLN A 444 37.27 -13.27 15.82
CA GLN A 444 37.42 -14.06 14.57
C GLN A 444 36.57 -13.45 13.45
N ILE A 445 35.32 -13.06 13.73
CA ILE A 445 34.44 -12.42 12.76
C ILE A 445 35.04 -11.09 12.30
N ALA A 446 35.52 -10.23 13.21
CA ALA A 446 36.16 -8.97 12.84
C ALA A 446 37.36 -9.15 11.90
N LYS A 447 38.14 -10.27 12.06
CA LYS A 447 39.25 -10.62 11.19
C LYS A 447 38.81 -11.20 9.83
N ARG A 448 37.69 -11.94 9.81
CA ARG A 448 37.14 -12.58 8.63
C ARG A 448 36.60 -11.56 7.61
N PHE A 449 35.94 -10.51 8.09
CA PHE A 449 35.29 -9.52 7.25
C PHE A 449 36.12 -8.22 7.21
N SER A 450 36.66 -7.88 6.02
CA SER A 450 37.40 -6.63 5.80
C SER A 450 36.47 -5.44 5.52
N LYS A 451 35.33 -5.70 4.88
CA LYS A 451 34.25 -4.75 4.61
C LYS A 451 32.97 -5.19 5.33
N ASP A 452 31.99 -4.33 5.44
CA ASP A 452 30.70 -4.62 6.10
C ASP A 452 29.75 -5.34 5.14
N GLU A 453 29.94 -6.64 5.00
CA GLU A 453 29.06 -7.53 4.24
C GLU A 453 27.82 -7.86 5.06
N ASN A 454 26.64 -7.71 4.48
CA ASN A 454 25.36 -8.00 5.13
C ASN A 454 25.23 -7.40 6.55
N TYR A 455 25.74 -6.19 6.77
CA TYR A 455 25.71 -5.48 8.06
C TYR A 455 26.36 -6.23 9.24
N ILE A 456 27.29 -7.15 8.95
CA ILE A 456 27.98 -7.96 9.97
C ILE A 456 28.81 -7.08 10.88
N LEU A 457 29.64 -6.20 10.32
CA LEU A 457 30.54 -5.35 11.14
C LEU A 457 29.73 -4.27 11.88
N SER A 458 28.74 -3.67 11.24
CA SER A 458 27.82 -2.72 11.88
C SER A 458 27.09 -3.32 13.07
N ASN A 459 26.67 -4.59 12.95
CA ASN A 459 26.05 -5.30 14.07
C ASN A 459 27.06 -5.83 15.09
N LEU A 460 28.29 -6.13 14.71
CA LEU A 460 29.34 -6.63 15.60
C LEU A 460 29.92 -5.53 16.49
N GLU A 461 30.06 -4.32 15.99
CA GLU A 461 30.69 -3.21 16.71
C GLU A 461 30.02 -2.92 18.07
N PRO A 462 28.69 -2.80 18.22
CA PRO A 462 28.05 -2.64 19.51
C PRO A 462 28.27 -3.81 20.47
N ARG A 463 28.52 -5.04 19.96
CA ARG A 463 28.82 -6.23 20.78
C ARG A 463 30.25 -6.19 21.29
N LEU A 464 31.19 -5.75 20.49
CA LEU A 464 32.59 -5.54 20.92
C LEU A 464 32.70 -4.39 21.93
N ALA A 465 31.90 -3.34 21.78
CA ALA A 465 31.85 -2.23 22.72
C ALA A 465 31.49 -2.66 24.13
N TYR A 466 30.72 -3.76 24.33
CA TYR A 466 30.46 -4.31 25.65
C TYR A 466 31.72 -4.82 26.38
N PHE A 467 32.77 -5.12 25.61
CA PHE A 467 34.07 -5.57 26.10
C PHE A 467 35.15 -4.47 26.01
N GLY A 468 34.73 -3.23 25.67
CA GLY A 468 35.64 -2.09 25.55
C GLY A 468 36.56 -2.14 24.32
N LEU A 469 36.10 -2.79 23.23
CA LEU A 469 36.90 -2.96 22.02
C LEU A 469 36.16 -2.32 20.82
N THR A 470 36.93 -1.75 19.89
CA THR A 470 36.54 -1.41 18.52
C THR A 470 36.78 -2.58 17.58
N ILE A 471 36.30 -2.47 16.33
CA ILE A 471 36.58 -3.45 15.25
C ILE A 471 38.09 -3.56 15.01
N GLU A 472 38.80 -2.41 14.93
CA GLU A 472 40.25 -2.38 14.70
C GLU A 472 41.06 -3.03 15.83
N GLU A 473 40.65 -2.83 17.07
CA GLU A 473 41.26 -3.47 18.23
C GLU A 473 41.01 -4.97 18.28
N ALA A 474 39.82 -5.38 17.86
CA ALA A 474 39.43 -6.80 17.79
C ALA A 474 40.20 -7.56 16.69
N ARG A 475 40.65 -6.86 15.63
CA ARG A 475 41.45 -7.40 14.55
C ARG A 475 42.94 -7.64 14.94
N LYS A 476 43.43 -6.94 15.95
CA LYS A 476 44.78 -7.18 16.50
C LYS A 476 44.81 -8.46 17.31
#